data_ceebe162683c84a9852f7be4a7720e6d
#
_entry.id   ceebe162683c84a9852f7be4a7720e6d
#
_cell.length_a   1.000
_cell.length_b   1.000
_cell.length_c   1.000
_cell.angle_alpha   90.00
_cell.angle_beta   90.00
_cell.angle_gamma   90.00
#
_symmetry.space_group_name_H-M   'P 1'
#
loop_
_entity.id
_entity.type
_entity.pdbx_description
1 polymer ?
#
loop_
_entity_poly.entity_id
_entity_poly.type
_entity_poly.pdbx_seq_one_letter_code
_entity_poly.pdbx_strand_id
1 'polypeptide(L)'
;KNFMKELKPQSLEDVIAGISLYRPGPMDFIPKYIKGKNEPESVTYVCKELEPILEPTYGCIVYQEQVMQIVQNLAGYTMGQADNIRRAMSKKKQYVIDAERQNFVYGNEEQGIKGCIANGISEQAANQIYDSMVDFAKYAFNKSHAAAYAVVAYQTAYLKYYYPVEFMAALMTSVIDNTRKVAEYIYSCRQMGIKVLSPDINEGEGRFLATKDGIRYGMYAIKSIGRQVIDIILAEREANGKYITLSDFLSRVAGREVNKRAVENLIKAGACDGLDGNRQQMLLVYNTLIDNLNQEKKNSLAGQMSLFDLVSEEEKKAYEVRFPNVEEYSKEIKLGFEKEVLGIYLSGHPLEEYEEKWRKNISAVTADFMLDEETNAVKIKDNQSVVIGGIITEKTIKYTKQNKAMAFITIEDLFGTVEVIIFPRDYEKYSRYLNEDEKVFVAGHANVEEDKNGKLICEKIYSFDDTKRELWLQFATKESYEEKEKELYSRLYGSDGNDEIVIYIALSLIHISEP
;
A
#
# COMPACT_ATOMS: atom_id res chain seq x y z
N LYS A 1 -4.43 15.08 0.10
CA LYS A 1 -5.07 14.80 1.41
C LYS A 1 -5.02 16.01 2.34
N ASN A 2 -3.86 16.68 2.50
CA ASN A 2 -3.70 17.88 3.34
C ASN A 2 -4.65 19.00 2.92
N PHE A 3 -4.70 19.28 1.63
CA PHE A 3 -5.67 20.25 1.09
C PHE A 3 -7.12 19.93 1.47
N MET A 4 -7.56 18.65 1.40
CA MET A 4 -8.92 18.26 1.80
C MET A 4 -9.15 18.39 3.32
N LYS A 5 -8.09 18.21 4.16
CA LYS A 5 -8.17 18.49 5.61
C LYS A 5 -8.35 19.97 5.91
N GLU A 6 -7.64 20.83 5.18
CA GLU A 6 -7.77 22.29 5.31
C GLU A 6 -9.11 22.77 4.79
N LEU A 7 -9.56 22.22 3.65
CA LEU A 7 -10.84 22.52 3.03
C LEU A 7 -12.02 22.11 3.90
N LYS A 8 -11.89 21.04 4.70
CA LYS A 8 -12.96 20.48 5.56
C LYS A 8 -14.29 20.36 4.80
N PRO A 9 -14.36 19.53 3.75
CA PRO A 9 -15.53 19.45 2.88
C PRO A 9 -16.77 19.06 3.68
N GLN A 10 -17.84 19.80 3.52
CA GLN A 10 -19.14 19.60 4.17
C GLN A 10 -20.23 19.24 3.16
N SER A 11 -19.95 19.42 1.88
CA SER A 11 -20.86 19.16 0.79
C SER A 11 -20.15 18.51 -0.40
N LEU A 12 -20.94 17.97 -1.35
CA LEU A 12 -20.39 17.46 -2.61
C LEU A 12 -19.76 18.59 -3.43
N GLU A 13 -20.30 19.81 -3.35
CA GLU A 13 -19.73 20.99 -4.04
C GLU A 13 -18.30 21.28 -3.58
N ASP A 14 -18.00 21.11 -2.30
CA ASP A 14 -16.62 21.26 -1.80
C ASP A 14 -15.67 20.22 -2.41
N VAL A 15 -16.14 18.99 -2.58
CA VAL A 15 -15.34 17.93 -3.22
C VAL A 15 -15.12 18.25 -4.69
N ILE A 16 -16.15 18.74 -5.39
CA ILE A 16 -16.07 19.18 -6.80
C ILE A 16 -15.05 20.31 -6.95
N ALA A 17 -15.13 21.32 -6.08
CA ALA A 17 -14.16 22.42 -6.06
C ALA A 17 -12.75 21.92 -5.75
N GLY A 18 -12.61 21.00 -4.78
CA GLY A 18 -11.35 20.38 -4.42
C GLY A 18 -10.66 19.69 -5.60
N ILE A 19 -11.40 18.89 -6.38
CA ILE A 19 -10.88 18.24 -7.59
C ILE A 19 -10.46 19.28 -8.64
N SER A 20 -11.20 20.37 -8.74
CA SER A 20 -10.96 21.42 -9.75
C SER A 20 -9.76 22.29 -9.42
N LEU A 21 -9.53 22.57 -8.14
CA LEU A 21 -8.48 23.46 -7.64
C LEU A 21 -7.12 22.76 -7.47
N TYR A 22 -7.10 21.47 -7.10
CA TYR A 22 -5.85 20.77 -6.83
C TYR A 22 -5.12 20.34 -8.11
N ARG A 23 -4.62 21.32 -8.85
CA ARG A 23 -3.87 21.16 -10.11
C ARG A 23 -2.87 22.30 -10.26
N PRO A 24 -1.74 22.10 -10.97
CA PRO A 24 -0.82 23.20 -11.28
C PRO A 24 -1.54 24.38 -11.92
N GLY A 25 -1.36 25.56 -11.36
CA GLY A 25 -2.03 26.80 -11.75
C GLY A 25 -3.20 27.17 -10.83
N PRO A 26 -4.30 26.43 -10.78
CA PRO A 26 -5.41 26.73 -9.85
C PRO A 26 -5.05 26.59 -8.38
N MET A 27 -3.99 25.85 -8.02
CA MET A 27 -3.55 25.70 -6.62
C MET A 27 -3.26 27.05 -5.94
N ASP A 28 -2.82 28.04 -6.67
CA ASP A 28 -2.55 29.38 -6.14
C ASP A 28 -3.81 30.07 -5.57
N PHE A 29 -5.00 29.64 -6.00
CA PHE A 29 -6.28 30.14 -5.51
C PHE A 29 -6.83 29.40 -4.29
N ILE A 30 -6.23 28.26 -3.91
CA ILE A 30 -6.67 27.46 -2.76
C ILE A 30 -6.71 28.26 -1.45
N PRO A 31 -5.70 29.07 -1.09
CA PRO A 31 -5.76 29.86 0.15
C PRO A 31 -6.93 30.84 0.16
N LYS A 32 -7.21 31.50 -0.98
CA LYS A 32 -8.36 32.43 -1.11
C LYS A 32 -9.69 31.69 -0.98
N TYR A 33 -9.81 30.51 -1.61
CA TYR A 33 -11.01 29.67 -1.54
C TYR A 33 -11.29 29.20 -0.10
N ILE A 34 -10.25 28.68 0.58
CA ILE A 34 -10.36 28.20 1.97
C ILE A 34 -10.72 29.36 2.91
N LYS A 35 -10.08 30.53 2.73
CA LYS A 35 -10.41 31.72 3.53
C LYS A 35 -11.86 32.12 3.34
N GLY A 36 -12.34 32.26 2.09
CA GLY A 36 -13.72 32.62 1.81
C GLY A 36 -14.73 31.61 2.34
N LYS A 37 -14.39 30.32 2.34
CA LYS A 37 -15.21 29.27 2.95
C LYS A 37 -15.30 29.38 4.47
N ASN A 38 -14.16 29.59 5.14
CA ASN A 38 -14.11 29.64 6.60
C ASN A 38 -14.60 30.99 7.17
N GLU A 39 -14.49 32.05 6.39
CA GLU A 39 -14.83 33.43 6.75
C GLU A 39 -15.71 34.04 5.65
N PRO A 40 -16.98 33.62 5.49
CA PRO A 40 -17.84 34.07 4.38
C PRO A 40 -18.01 35.60 4.34
N GLU A 41 -17.95 36.27 5.48
CA GLU A 41 -17.99 37.73 5.62
C GLU A 41 -16.76 38.43 5.03
N SER A 42 -15.67 37.73 4.80
CA SER A 42 -14.47 38.24 4.17
C SER A 42 -14.56 38.30 2.62
N VAL A 43 -15.58 37.65 2.06
CA VAL A 43 -15.78 37.58 0.61
C VAL A 43 -16.32 38.89 0.10
N THR A 44 -15.61 39.47 -0.87
CA THR A 44 -16.04 40.72 -1.53
C THR A 44 -16.22 40.47 -3.02
N TYR A 45 -17.29 41.06 -3.58
CA TYR A 45 -17.57 40.98 -5.01
C TYR A 45 -17.31 42.31 -5.67
N VAL A 46 -16.72 42.30 -6.88
CA VAL A 46 -16.43 43.52 -7.66
C VAL A 46 -17.71 44.27 -8.03
N CYS A 47 -18.79 43.52 -8.27
CA CYS A 47 -20.13 44.07 -8.45
C CYS A 47 -21.16 43.09 -7.90
N LYS A 48 -22.38 43.59 -7.62
CA LYS A 48 -23.45 42.79 -7.02
C LYS A 48 -23.90 41.62 -7.92
N GLU A 49 -23.85 41.83 -9.23
CA GLU A 49 -24.26 40.84 -10.23
C GLU A 49 -23.36 39.60 -10.28
N LEU A 50 -22.14 39.69 -9.75
CA LEU A 50 -21.22 38.53 -9.61
C LEU A 50 -21.58 37.62 -8.44
N GLU A 51 -22.23 38.14 -7.39
CA GLU A 51 -22.51 37.40 -6.18
C GLU A 51 -23.22 36.06 -6.46
N PRO A 52 -24.36 36.02 -7.18
CA PRO A 52 -25.08 34.76 -7.40
C PRO A 52 -24.27 33.72 -8.25
N ILE A 53 -23.27 34.20 -9.01
CA ILE A 53 -22.42 33.32 -9.83
C ILE A 53 -21.27 32.75 -9.01
N LEU A 54 -20.67 33.53 -8.11
CA LEU A 54 -19.45 33.19 -7.39
C LEU A 54 -19.68 32.84 -5.92
N GLU A 55 -20.89 33.06 -5.37
CA GLU A 55 -21.24 32.63 -4.00
C GLU A 55 -20.95 31.15 -3.75
N PRO A 56 -21.32 30.21 -4.65
CA PRO A 56 -21.05 28.79 -4.45
C PRO A 56 -19.57 28.42 -4.39
N THR A 57 -18.70 29.34 -4.82
CA THR A 57 -17.23 29.17 -4.85
C THR A 57 -16.50 30.24 -4.05
N TYR A 58 -17.20 30.87 -3.11
CA TYR A 58 -16.64 31.83 -2.15
C TYR A 58 -15.88 32.99 -2.83
N GLY A 59 -16.47 33.55 -3.91
CA GLY A 59 -15.90 34.66 -4.65
C GLY A 59 -14.74 34.29 -5.59
N CYS A 60 -14.49 33.00 -5.82
CA CYS A 60 -13.48 32.53 -6.76
C CYS A 60 -14.11 32.05 -8.07
N ILE A 61 -13.50 32.37 -9.20
CA ILE A 61 -13.82 31.69 -10.46
C ILE A 61 -13.11 30.34 -10.44
N VAL A 62 -13.85 29.21 -10.50
CA VAL A 62 -13.31 27.85 -10.47
C VAL A 62 -13.65 27.07 -11.73
N TYR A 63 -14.84 27.37 -12.31
CA TYR A 63 -15.40 26.59 -13.39
C TYR A 63 -15.49 27.37 -14.70
N GLN A 64 -15.35 26.66 -15.82
CA GLN A 64 -15.58 27.22 -17.15
C GLN A 64 -17.00 27.75 -17.30
N GLU A 65 -17.96 27.10 -16.70
CA GLU A 65 -19.36 27.46 -16.66
C GLU A 65 -19.58 28.84 -16.01
N GLN A 66 -18.81 29.18 -14.97
CA GLN A 66 -18.88 30.52 -14.35
C GLN A 66 -18.40 31.63 -15.30
N VAL A 67 -17.33 31.38 -16.06
CA VAL A 67 -16.88 32.33 -17.09
C VAL A 67 -18.00 32.59 -18.11
N MET A 68 -18.69 31.53 -18.55
CA MET A 68 -19.83 31.68 -19.48
C MET A 68 -20.99 32.44 -18.83
N GLN A 69 -21.35 32.13 -17.59
CA GLN A 69 -22.41 32.85 -16.84
C GLN A 69 -22.08 34.33 -16.64
N ILE A 70 -20.82 34.66 -16.34
CA ILE A 70 -20.37 36.03 -16.17
C ILE A 70 -20.61 36.82 -17.45
N VAL A 71 -20.15 36.35 -18.61
CA VAL A 71 -20.32 37.09 -19.87
C VAL A 71 -21.80 37.18 -20.29
N GLN A 72 -22.60 36.13 -20.02
CA GLN A 72 -24.04 36.15 -20.30
C GLN A 72 -24.78 37.15 -19.41
N ASN A 73 -24.59 37.04 -18.08
CA ASN A 73 -25.40 37.83 -17.14
C ASN A 73 -24.97 39.30 -17.06
N LEU A 74 -23.66 39.56 -17.17
CA LEU A 74 -23.14 40.92 -17.02
C LEU A 74 -23.14 41.72 -18.33
N ALA A 75 -22.92 41.06 -19.48
CA ALA A 75 -22.76 41.75 -20.76
C ALA A 75 -23.79 41.34 -21.82
N GLY A 76 -24.67 40.36 -21.51
CA GLY A 76 -25.78 39.99 -22.41
C GLY A 76 -25.38 39.11 -23.60
N TYR A 77 -24.32 38.32 -23.47
CA TYR A 77 -23.92 37.34 -24.48
C TYR A 77 -24.93 36.17 -24.57
N THR A 78 -25.10 35.66 -25.77
CA THR A 78 -25.79 34.38 -25.96
C THR A 78 -24.91 33.23 -25.50
N MET A 79 -25.51 32.04 -25.26
CA MET A 79 -24.78 30.83 -24.87
C MET A 79 -23.68 30.47 -25.88
N GLY A 80 -23.96 30.55 -27.18
CA GLY A 80 -22.97 30.25 -28.21
C GLY A 80 -21.78 31.22 -28.22
N GLN A 81 -22.05 32.50 -28.03
CA GLN A 81 -21.01 33.54 -27.92
C GLN A 81 -20.17 33.32 -26.65
N ALA A 82 -20.81 33.00 -25.52
CA ALA A 82 -20.13 32.71 -24.27
C ALA A 82 -19.19 31.50 -24.39
N ASP A 83 -19.61 30.41 -25.07
CA ASP A 83 -18.76 29.25 -25.33
C ASP A 83 -17.57 29.61 -26.25
N ASN A 84 -17.75 30.48 -27.24
CA ASN A 84 -16.66 30.93 -28.09
C ASN A 84 -15.59 31.70 -27.29
N ILE A 85 -16.01 32.60 -26.37
CA ILE A 85 -15.09 33.30 -25.46
C ILE A 85 -14.34 32.32 -24.59
N ARG A 86 -15.05 31.40 -23.94
CA ARG A 86 -14.44 30.37 -23.11
C ARG A 86 -13.37 29.59 -23.90
N ARG A 87 -13.68 29.17 -25.13
CA ARG A 87 -12.73 28.47 -26.00
C ARG A 87 -11.54 29.34 -26.41
N ALA A 88 -11.76 30.61 -26.69
CA ALA A 88 -10.70 31.55 -27.06
C ALA A 88 -9.72 31.75 -25.88
N MET A 89 -10.24 31.96 -24.67
CA MET A 89 -9.47 32.11 -23.45
C MET A 89 -8.67 30.83 -23.14
N SER A 90 -9.31 29.63 -23.18
CA SER A 90 -8.63 28.34 -22.96
C SER A 90 -7.51 28.06 -23.97
N LYS A 91 -7.69 28.48 -25.23
CA LYS A 91 -6.70 28.35 -26.31
C LYS A 91 -5.69 29.48 -26.37
N LYS A 92 -5.77 30.47 -25.46
CA LYS A 92 -4.90 31.65 -25.38
C LYS A 92 -4.83 32.44 -26.71
N LYS A 93 -5.98 32.59 -27.40
CA LYS A 93 -6.08 33.36 -28.63
C LYS A 93 -6.15 34.85 -28.31
N GLN A 94 -4.99 35.48 -28.10
CA GLN A 94 -4.91 36.86 -27.57
C GLN A 94 -5.71 37.87 -28.39
N TYR A 95 -5.65 37.80 -29.73
CA TYR A 95 -6.40 38.74 -30.59
C TYR A 95 -7.93 38.67 -30.40
N VAL A 96 -8.46 37.46 -30.10
CA VAL A 96 -9.89 37.28 -29.77
C VAL A 96 -10.17 37.81 -28.37
N ILE A 97 -9.30 37.51 -27.41
CA ILE A 97 -9.45 37.96 -26.03
C ILE A 97 -9.48 39.50 -25.95
N ASP A 98 -8.60 40.18 -26.69
CA ASP A 98 -8.54 41.64 -26.71
C ASP A 98 -9.77 42.27 -27.40
N ALA A 99 -10.22 41.68 -28.50
CA ALA A 99 -11.44 42.12 -29.18
C ALA A 99 -12.69 41.94 -28.32
N GLU A 100 -12.80 40.77 -27.66
CA GLU A 100 -13.95 40.47 -26.80
C GLU A 100 -13.96 41.28 -25.49
N ARG A 101 -12.83 41.82 -25.04
CA ARG A 101 -12.81 42.78 -23.93
C ARG A 101 -13.64 44.03 -24.25
N GLN A 102 -13.48 44.57 -25.45
CA GLN A 102 -14.26 45.74 -25.89
C GLN A 102 -15.75 45.42 -25.92
N ASN A 103 -16.11 44.29 -26.53
CA ASN A 103 -17.50 43.83 -26.59
C ASN A 103 -18.09 43.60 -25.17
N PHE A 104 -17.33 43.02 -24.26
CA PHE A 104 -17.76 42.74 -22.88
C PHE A 104 -18.00 44.05 -22.10
N VAL A 105 -17.08 45.00 -22.21
CA VAL A 105 -17.17 46.26 -21.46
C VAL A 105 -18.19 47.21 -22.07
N TYR A 106 -18.08 47.52 -23.38
CA TYR A 106 -18.83 48.57 -24.03
C TYR A 106 -20.03 48.10 -24.86
N GLY A 107 -20.08 46.79 -25.19
CA GLY A 107 -21.09 46.21 -26.04
C GLY A 107 -20.71 46.18 -27.52
N ASN A 108 -21.56 45.51 -28.31
CA ASN A 108 -21.45 45.42 -29.77
C ASN A 108 -22.84 45.24 -30.37
N GLU A 109 -23.38 46.28 -30.98
CA GLU A 109 -24.74 46.28 -31.55
C GLU A 109 -24.89 45.28 -32.71
N GLU A 110 -23.86 45.12 -33.55
CA GLU A 110 -23.87 44.20 -34.68
C GLU A 110 -23.99 42.73 -34.22
N GLN A 111 -23.40 42.42 -33.07
CA GLN A 111 -23.46 41.11 -32.48
C GLN A 111 -24.57 40.93 -31.45
N GLY A 112 -25.34 41.96 -31.16
CA GLY A 112 -26.41 41.96 -30.19
C GLY A 112 -25.92 41.90 -28.73
N ILE A 113 -24.67 42.29 -28.45
CA ILE A 113 -24.05 42.31 -27.13
C ILE A 113 -24.29 43.67 -26.49
N LYS A 114 -24.95 43.70 -25.33
CA LYS A 114 -25.25 44.94 -24.62
C LYS A 114 -24.03 45.61 -24.00
N GLY A 115 -23.12 44.80 -23.45
CA GLY A 115 -21.97 45.23 -22.67
C GLY A 115 -22.30 45.54 -21.20
N CYS A 116 -21.27 45.47 -20.34
CA CYS A 116 -21.40 45.69 -18.90
C CYS A 116 -21.88 47.10 -18.54
N ILE A 117 -21.38 48.14 -19.24
CA ILE A 117 -21.74 49.54 -18.96
C ILE A 117 -23.22 49.77 -19.18
N ALA A 118 -23.80 49.25 -20.27
CA ALA A 118 -25.21 49.35 -20.54
C ALA A 118 -26.11 48.62 -19.52
N ASN A 119 -25.54 47.66 -18.81
CA ASN A 119 -26.17 46.93 -17.70
C ASN A 119 -25.88 47.56 -16.32
N GLY A 120 -25.29 48.76 -16.25
CA GLY A 120 -25.09 49.53 -15.03
C GLY A 120 -23.79 49.21 -14.27
N ILE A 121 -22.89 48.41 -14.84
CA ILE A 121 -21.61 48.05 -14.24
C ILE A 121 -20.56 49.09 -14.66
N SER A 122 -19.78 49.61 -13.70
CA SER A 122 -18.74 50.59 -14.03
C SER A 122 -17.66 50.01 -14.93
N GLU A 123 -17.08 50.87 -15.78
CA GLU A 123 -15.97 50.47 -16.67
C GLU A 123 -14.81 49.83 -15.90
N GLN A 124 -14.45 50.39 -14.73
CA GLN A 124 -13.40 49.88 -13.89
C GLN A 124 -13.73 48.45 -13.39
N ALA A 125 -14.94 48.23 -12.91
CA ALA A 125 -15.40 46.91 -12.45
C ALA A 125 -15.43 45.88 -13.60
N ALA A 126 -15.96 46.29 -14.78
CA ALA A 126 -16.01 45.44 -15.96
C ALA A 126 -14.61 44.99 -16.42
N ASN A 127 -13.64 45.89 -16.46
CA ASN A 127 -12.27 45.57 -16.81
C ASN A 127 -11.62 44.65 -15.77
N GLN A 128 -11.81 44.91 -14.47
CA GLN A 128 -11.29 44.05 -13.39
C GLN A 128 -11.87 42.63 -13.45
N ILE A 129 -13.16 42.48 -13.74
CA ILE A 129 -13.82 41.20 -13.94
C ILE A 129 -13.24 40.48 -15.15
N TYR A 130 -13.06 41.20 -16.26
CA TYR A 130 -12.51 40.62 -17.49
C TYR A 130 -11.08 40.11 -17.26
N ASP A 131 -10.22 40.90 -16.60
CA ASP A 131 -8.86 40.45 -16.23
C ASP A 131 -8.89 39.21 -15.39
N SER A 132 -9.74 39.15 -14.37
CA SER A 132 -9.92 37.96 -13.53
C SER A 132 -10.37 36.74 -14.34
N MET A 133 -11.26 36.91 -15.32
CA MET A 133 -11.68 35.84 -16.22
C MET A 133 -10.52 35.34 -17.10
N VAL A 134 -9.74 36.25 -17.68
CA VAL A 134 -8.61 35.91 -18.56
C VAL A 134 -7.54 35.15 -17.80
N ASP A 135 -7.20 35.58 -16.59
CA ASP A 135 -6.21 34.92 -15.76
C ASP A 135 -6.66 33.53 -15.36
N PHE A 136 -7.91 33.38 -14.97
CA PHE A 136 -8.46 32.11 -14.54
C PHE A 136 -8.82 31.16 -15.69
N ALA A 137 -9.29 31.68 -16.83
CA ALA A 137 -9.72 30.84 -17.96
C ALA A 137 -8.60 30.01 -18.58
N LYS A 138 -7.33 30.35 -18.32
CA LYS A 138 -6.16 29.53 -18.66
C LYS A 138 -6.19 28.18 -17.91
N TYR A 139 -6.90 28.12 -16.79
CA TYR A 139 -6.90 26.99 -15.84
C TYR A 139 -8.31 26.51 -15.46
N ALA A 140 -9.36 27.21 -15.91
CA ALA A 140 -10.75 26.89 -15.59
C ALA A 140 -11.12 25.44 -15.91
N PHE A 141 -11.80 24.78 -14.96
CA PHE A 141 -12.14 23.37 -15.05
C PHE A 141 -13.60 23.19 -15.49
N ASN A 142 -13.86 22.10 -16.20
CA ASN A 142 -15.23 21.72 -16.52
C ASN A 142 -15.91 21.16 -15.26
N LYS A 143 -16.97 21.83 -14.79
CA LYS A 143 -17.69 21.44 -13.56
C LYS A 143 -18.29 20.04 -13.67
N SER A 144 -18.87 19.69 -14.82
CA SER A 144 -19.51 18.38 -15.03
C SER A 144 -18.53 17.22 -14.88
N HIS A 145 -17.30 17.41 -15.40
CA HIS A 145 -16.24 16.43 -15.24
C HIS A 145 -15.82 16.26 -13.76
N ALA A 146 -15.60 17.39 -13.06
CA ALA A 146 -15.28 17.38 -11.65
C ALA A 146 -16.40 16.75 -10.80
N ALA A 147 -17.65 17.04 -11.12
CA ALA A 147 -18.83 16.48 -10.44
C ALA A 147 -18.89 14.96 -10.57
N ALA A 148 -18.67 14.41 -11.77
CA ALA A 148 -18.63 12.99 -11.98
C ALA A 148 -17.57 12.29 -11.13
N TYR A 149 -16.35 12.84 -11.10
CA TYR A 149 -15.27 12.33 -10.25
C TYR A 149 -15.53 12.52 -8.74
N ALA A 150 -16.16 13.62 -8.35
CA ALA A 150 -16.53 13.88 -6.96
C ALA A 150 -17.50 12.83 -6.42
N VAL A 151 -18.48 12.41 -7.22
CA VAL A 151 -19.40 11.33 -6.85
C VAL A 151 -18.66 10.03 -6.65
N VAL A 152 -17.77 9.64 -7.55
CA VAL A 152 -16.94 8.43 -7.42
C VAL A 152 -16.04 8.52 -6.19
N ALA A 153 -15.36 9.65 -5.98
CA ALA A 153 -14.51 9.87 -4.81
C ALA A 153 -15.30 9.77 -3.50
N TYR A 154 -16.49 10.35 -3.45
CA TYR A 154 -17.38 10.25 -2.30
C TYR A 154 -17.83 8.80 -2.05
N GLN A 155 -18.27 8.08 -3.10
CA GLN A 155 -18.68 6.69 -3.00
C GLN A 155 -17.55 5.79 -2.46
N THR A 156 -16.34 5.95 -2.99
CA THR A 156 -15.17 5.17 -2.52
C THR A 156 -14.81 5.50 -1.07
N ALA A 157 -14.86 6.78 -0.69
CA ALA A 157 -14.62 7.19 0.69
C ALA A 157 -15.69 6.63 1.65
N TYR A 158 -16.97 6.70 1.24
CA TYR A 158 -18.10 6.14 2.00
C TYR A 158 -17.92 4.64 2.22
N LEU A 159 -17.66 3.88 1.16
CA LEU A 159 -17.46 2.43 1.24
C LEU A 159 -16.24 2.09 2.11
N LYS A 160 -15.13 2.81 1.96
CA LYS A 160 -13.94 2.59 2.80
C LYS A 160 -14.20 2.87 4.28
N TYR A 161 -15.06 3.83 4.60
CA TYR A 161 -15.37 4.19 5.99
C TYR A 161 -16.36 3.22 6.65
N TYR A 162 -17.47 2.91 5.97
CA TYR A 162 -18.54 2.09 6.54
C TYR A 162 -18.39 0.58 6.30
N TYR A 163 -17.68 0.18 5.24
CA TYR A 163 -17.48 -1.20 4.82
C TYR A 163 -16.00 -1.47 4.49
N PRO A 164 -15.08 -1.23 5.46
CA PRO A 164 -13.64 -1.26 5.18
C PRO A 164 -13.15 -2.65 4.74
N VAL A 165 -13.71 -3.73 5.26
CA VAL A 165 -13.31 -5.10 4.92
C VAL A 165 -13.68 -5.42 3.46
N GLU A 166 -14.92 -5.15 3.07
CA GLU A 166 -15.43 -5.36 1.72
C GLU A 166 -14.73 -4.45 0.71
N PHE A 167 -14.50 -3.19 1.09
CA PHE A 167 -13.77 -2.23 0.26
C PHE A 167 -12.35 -2.70 -0.04
N MET A 168 -11.60 -3.12 1.00
CA MET A 168 -10.22 -3.58 0.84
C MET A 168 -10.16 -4.90 0.09
N ALA A 169 -11.10 -5.83 0.28
CA ALA A 169 -11.20 -7.05 -0.49
C ALA A 169 -11.44 -6.77 -1.98
N ALA A 170 -12.34 -5.85 -2.31
CA ALA A 170 -12.61 -5.42 -3.68
C ALA A 170 -11.39 -4.70 -4.29
N LEU A 171 -10.72 -3.84 -3.52
CA LEU A 171 -9.53 -3.11 -3.95
C LEU A 171 -8.37 -4.07 -4.27
N MET A 172 -8.08 -5.03 -3.39
CA MET A 172 -7.07 -6.08 -3.65
C MET A 172 -7.43 -6.93 -4.86
N THR A 173 -8.71 -7.25 -5.03
CA THR A 173 -9.19 -7.99 -6.20
C THR A 173 -8.96 -7.22 -7.50
N SER A 174 -9.12 -5.90 -7.50
CA SER A 174 -8.89 -5.07 -8.70
C SER A 174 -7.44 -5.06 -9.18
N VAL A 175 -6.49 -5.38 -8.31
CA VAL A 175 -5.06 -5.43 -8.58
C VAL A 175 -4.47 -6.83 -8.39
N ILE A 176 -5.29 -7.87 -8.44
CA ILE A 176 -4.92 -9.24 -8.06
C ILE A 176 -3.71 -9.80 -8.81
N ASP A 177 -3.49 -9.37 -10.03
CA ASP A 177 -2.36 -9.77 -10.88
C ASP A 177 -1.06 -8.98 -10.55
N ASN A 178 -1.13 -7.98 -9.67
CA ASN A 178 0.01 -7.17 -9.24
C ASN A 178 0.37 -7.47 -7.79
N THR A 179 1.26 -8.45 -7.59
CA THR A 179 1.69 -8.93 -6.26
C THR A 179 2.18 -7.79 -5.36
N ARG A 180 2.91 -6.79 -5.93
CA ARG A 180 3.43 -5.66 -5.16
C ARG A 180 2.30 -4.80 -4.60
N LYS A 181 1.27 -4.50 -5.43
CA LYS A 181 0.10 -3.74 -4.98
C LYS A 181 -0.75 -4.51 -3.98
N VAL A 182 -0.88 -5.82 -4.17
CA VAL A 182 -1.55 -6.70 -3.19
C VAL A 182 -0.84 -6.64 -1.85
N ALA A 183 0.51 -6.73 -1.82
CA ALA A 183 1.30 -6.63 -0.60
C ALA A 183 1.11 -5.27 0.10
N GLU A 184 1.15 -4.16 -0.65
CA GLU A 184 0.91 -2.81 -0.14
C GLU A 184 -0.48 -2.68 0.52
N TYR A 185 -1.51 -3.25 -0.09
CA TYR A 185 -2.86 -3.20 0.48
C TYR A 185 -3.05 -4.16 1.67
N ILE A 186 -2.37 -5.30 1.70
CA ILE A 186 -2.35 -6.17 2.88
C ILE A 186 -1.71 -5.45 4.06
N TYR A 187 -0.61 -4.73 3.83
CA TYR A 187 -0.01 -3.89 4.86
C TYR A 187 -1.01 -2.82 5.36
N SER A 188 -1.70 -2.14 4.43
CA SER A 188 -2.76 -1.17 4.80
C SER A 188 -3.89 -1.82 5.62
N CYS A 189 -4.29 -3.06 5.28
CA CYS A 189 -5.27 -3.82 6.07
C CYS A 189 -4.77 -4.05 7.50
N ARG A 190 -3.51 -4.43 7.68
CA ARG A 190 -2.91 -4.62 9.02
C ARG A 190 -2.94 -3.33 9.84
N GLN A 191 -2.60 -2.19 9.22
CA GLN A 191 -2.69 -0.87 9.88
C GLN A 191 -4.13 -0.50 10.28
N MET A 192 -5.11 -0.93 9.51
CA MET A 192 -6.54 -0.75 9.80
C MET A 192 -7.10 -1.79 10.80
N GLY A 193 -6.28 -2.72 11.30
CA GLY A 193 -6.72 -3.80 12.18
C GLY A 193 -7.51 -4.90 11.48
N ILE A 194 -7.49 -4.95 10.15
CA ILE A 194 -8.17 -5.96 9.33
C ILE A 194 -7.24 -7.15 9.14
N LYS A 195 -7.66 -8.32 9.59
CA LYS A 195 -6.91 -9.56 9.38
C LYS A 195 -7.02 -10.01 7.93
N VAL A 196 -5.92 -10.52 7.37
CA VAL A 196 -5.92 -11.21 6.08
C VAL A 196 -5.62 -12.67 6.35
N LEU A 197 -6.56 -13.53 5.98
CA LEU A 197 -6.56 -14.97 6.24
C LEU A 197 -5.91 -15.71 5.06
N SER A 198 -5.25 -16.83 5.31
CA SER A 198 -4.67 -17.69 4.28
C SER A 198 -5.71 -18.11 3.24
N PRO A 199 -5.31 -18.37 1.98
CA PRO A 199 -6.23 -18.98 1.03
C PRO A 199 -6.75 -20.32 1.56
N ASP A 200 -7.91 -20.76 1.08
CA ASP A 200 -8.53 -22.02 1.53
C ASP A 200 -9.43 -22.57 0.42
N ILE A 201 -9.24 -23.83 0.05
CA ILE A 201 -10.02 -24.47 -1.04
C ILE A 201 -11.48 -24.69 -0.67
N ASN A 202 -11.80 -24.75 0.62
CA ASN A 202 -13.16 -24.97 1.11
C ASN A 202 -13.92 -23.68 1.47
N GLU A 203 -13.19 -22.66 1.97
CA GLU A 203 -13.78 -21.39 2.47
C GLU A 203 -13.43 -20.19 1.59
N GLY A 204 -12.47 -20.36 0.69
CA GLY A 204 -11.97 -19.29 -0.18
C GLY A 204 -12.67 -19.21 -1.51
N GLU A 205 -12.37 -18.15 -2.24
CA GLU A 205 -12.81 -17.87 -3.60
C GLU A 205 -11.59 -17.56 -4.48
N GLY A 206 -11.81 -17.47 -5.80
CA GLY A 206 -10.75 -17.00 -6.69
C GLY A 206 -10.32 -15.57 -6.38
N ARG A 207 -11.25 -14.70 -5.98
CA ARG A 207 -11.05 -13.31 -5.59
C ARG A 207 -10.84 -13.19 -4.08
N PHE A 208 -10.34 -12.05 -3.63
CA PHE A 208 -10.33 -11.72 -2.20
C PHE A 208 -11.76 -11.63 -1.67
N LEU A 209 -12.03 -12.32 -0.57
CA LEU A 209 -13.38 -12.45 -0.01
C LEU A 209 -13.44 -11.81 1.37
N ALA A 210 -14.38 -10.88 1.56
CA ALA A 210 -14.71 -10.35 2.88
C ALA A 210 -15.45 -11.41 3.70
N THR A 211 -14.99 -11.65 4.92
CA THR A 211 -15.56 -12.60 5.88
C THR A 211 -15.78 -11.91 7.23
N LYS A 212 -16.45 -12.60 8.16
CA LYS A 212 -16.64 -12.07 9.53
C LYS A 212 -15.31 -11.88 10.29
N ASP A 213 -14.28 -12.69 9.96
CA ASP A 213 -13.00 -12.71 10.65
C ASP A 213 -11.93 -11.86 9.96
N GLY A 214 -12.24 -11.27 8.80
CA GLY A 214 -11.33 -10.47 8.00
C GLY A 214 -11.45 -10.75 6.51
N ILE A 215 -10.34 -10.65 5.77
CA ILE A 215 -10.31 -10.88 4.32
C ILE A 215 -9.61 -12.20 4.03
N ARG A 216 -10.31 -13.15 3.39
CA ARG A 216 -9.71 -14.37 2.88
C ARG A 216 -8.90 -14.06 1.62
N TYR A 217 -7.66 -14.56 1.55
CA TYR A 217 -6.78 -14.37 0.41
C TYR A 217 -7.33 -15.01 -0.85
N GLY A 218 -7.37 -14.28 -1.94
CA GLY A 218 -7.90 -14.74 -3.22
C GLY A 218 -6.99 -15.75 -3.91
N MET A 219 -7.50 -16.92 -4.25
CA MET A 219 -6.69 -18.00 -4.83
C MET A 219 -6.12 -17.66 -6.22
N TYR A 220 -6.72 -16.72 -6.98
CA TYR A 220 -6.14 -16.24 -8.25
C TYR A 220 -4.82 -15.49 -8.06
N ALA A 221 -4.54 -14.99 -6.84
CA ALA A 221 -3.28 -14.32 -6.54
C ALA A 221 -2.13 -15.28 -6.21
N ILE A 222 -2.39 -16.60 -6.12
CA ILE A 222 -1.35 -17.60 -5.89
C ILE A 222 -0.51 -17.74 -7.16
N LYS A 223 0.80 -17.50 -7.02
CA LYS A 223 1.72 -17.54 -8.16
C LYS A 223 1.75 -18.91 -8.84
N SER A 224 1.92 -18.90 -10.15
CA SER A 224 2.05 -20.10 -11.00
C SER A 224 0.86 -21.05 -10.98
N ILE A 225 -0.32 -20.58 -10.55
CA ILE A 225 -1.59 -21.30 -10.72
C ILE A 225 -2.47 -20.51 -11.68
N GLY A 226 -2.91 -21.15 -12.76
CA GLY A 226 -3.83 -20.53 -13.71
C GLY A 226 -5.23 -20.37 -13.12
N ARG A 227 -5.96 -19.32 -13.51
CA ARG A 227 -7.35 -19.09 -13.04
C ARG A 227 -8.25 -20.29 -13.31
N GLN A 228 -8.11 -20.93 -14.47
CA GLN A 228 -8.88 -22.12 -14.83
C GLN A 228 -8.73 -23.27 -13.82
N VAL A 229 -7.55 -23.44 -13.23
CA VAL A 229 -7.32 -24.45 -12.18
C VAL A 229 -8.17 -24.15 -10.94
N ILE A 230 -8.19 -22.89 -10.54
CA ILE A 230 -9.00 -22.46 -9.39
C ILE A 230 -10.49 -22.59 -9.71
N ASP A 231 -10.92 -22.22 -10.91
CA ASP A 231 -12.32 -22.33 -11.34
C ASP A 231 -12.81 -23.79 -11.31
N ILE A 232 -11.99 -24.75 -11.71
CA ILE A 232 -12.30 -26.19 -11.61
C ILE A 232 -12.48 -26.59 -10.14
N ILE A 233 -11.57 -26.16 -9.24
CA ILE A 233 -11.66 -26.48 -7.82
C ILE A 233 -12.93 -25.91 -7.20
N LEU A 234 -13.26 -24.67 -7.52
CA LEU A 234 -14.45 -24.00 -6.99
C LEU A 234 -15.75 -24.63 -7.52
N ALA A 235 -15.81 -24.90 -8.83
CA ALA A 235 -16.97 -25.52 -9.46
C ALA A 235 -17.23 -26.95 -8.91
N GLU A 236 -16.16 -27.73 -8.69
CA GLU A 236 -16.26 -29.06 -8.12
C GLU A 236 -16.74 -29.02 -6.67
N ARG A 237 -16.22 -28.06 -5.88
CA ARG A 237 -16.67 -27.80 -4.50
C ARG A 237 -18.17 -27.43 -4.46
N GLU A 238 -18.60 -26.57 -5.38
CA GLU A 238 -20.00 -26.12 -5.45
C GLU A 238 -20.94 -27.27 -5.80
N ALA A 239 -20.52 -28.13 -6.73
CA ALA A 239 -21.33 -29.25 -7.21
C ALA A 239 -21.41 -30.39 -6.17
N ASN A 240 -20.32 -30.74 -5.51
CA ASN A 240 -20.18 -31.97 -4.73
C ASN A 240 -19.82 -31.72 -3.24
N GLY A 241 -19.84 -30.45 -2.78
CA GLY A 241 -19.57 -30.10 -1.39
C GLY A 241 -18.09 -29.98 -1.07
N LYS A 242 -17.80 -29.68 0.21
CA LYS A 242 -16.44 -29.47 0.73
C LYS A 242 -15.55 -30.68 0.54
N TYR A 243 -14.28 -30.43 0.36
CA TYR A 243 -13.23 -31.46 0.38
C TYR A 243 -12.92 -31.83 1.82
N ILE A 244 -12.84 -33.15 2.10
CA ILE A 244 -12.64 -33.65 3.46
C ILE A 244 -11.18 -34.05 3.70
N THR A 245 -10.57 -34.73 2.75
CA THR A 245 -9.19 -35.21 2.82
C THR A 245 -8.40 -34.78 1.58
N LEU A 246 -7.06 -34.86 1.66
CA LEU A 246 -6.19 -34.62 0.51
C LEU A 246 -6.51 -35.61 -0.62
N SER A 247 -6.79 -36.88 -0.29
CA SER A 247 -7.16 -37.92 -1.25
C SER A 247 -8.50 -37.61 -1.93
N ASP A 248 -9.53 -37.19 -1.17
CA ASP A 248 -10.83 -36.74 -1.70
C ASP A 248 -10.63 -35.55 -2.63
N PHE A 249 -9.90 -34.52 -2.22
CA PHE A 249 -9.60 -33.36 -3.07
C PHE A 249 -8.95 -33.80 -4.40
N LEU A 250 -7.86 -34.56 -4.34
CA LEU A 250 -7.12 -34.97 -5.53
C LEU A 250 -7.93 -35.90 -6.45
N SER A 251 -8.72 -36.83 -5.89
CA SER A 251 -9.55 -37.74 -6.70
C SER A 251 -10.59 -36.99 -7.52
N ARG A 252 -11.15 -35.94 -6.96
CA ARG A 252 -12.19 -35.12 -7.59
C ARG A 252 -11.64 -34.15 -8.62
N VAL A 253 -10.44 -33.54 -8.40
CA VAL A 253 -9.92 -32.46 -9.24
C VAL A 253 -8.69 -32.82 -10.06
N ALA A 254 -7.91 -33.87 -9.70
CA ALA A 254 -6.67 -34.20 -10.40
C ALA A 254 -6.92 -34.55 -11.85
N GLY A 255 -6.19 -33.92 -12.75
CA GLY A 255 -6.34 -34.10 -14.18
C GLY A 255 -5.30 -33.30 -14.97
N ARG A 256 -5.59 -33.06 -16.24
CA ARG A 256 -4.68 -32.35 -17.15
C ARG A 256 -4.43 -30.91 -16.69
N GLU A 257 -5.46 -30.24 -16.19
CA GLU A 257 -5.41 -28.83 -15.79
C GLU A 257 -4.87 -28.69 -14.37
N VAL A 258 -5.39 -29.48 -13.41
CA VAL A 258 -4.90 -29.50 -12.01
C VAL A 258 -3.70 -30.44 -11.91
N ASN A 259 -2.54 -29.91 -12.24
CA ASN A 259 -1.29 -30.66 -12.28
C ASN A 259 -0.54 -30.62 -10.93
N LYS A 260 0.53 -31.42 -10.81
CA LYS A 260 1.36 -31.54 -9.61
C LYS A 260 1.84 -30.20 -9.06
N ARG A 261 2.29 -29.30 -9.94
CA ARG A 261 2.78 -27.97 -9.55
C ARG A 261 1.69 -27.09 -8.94
N ALA A 262 0.48 -27.16 -9.48
CA ALA A 262 -0.65 -26.41 -8.95
C ALA A 262 -1.01 -26.89 -7.53
N VAL A 263 -1.05 -28.22 -7.33
CA VAL A 263 -1.32 -28.82 -6.02
C VAL A 263 -0.21 -28.47 -5.00
N GLU A 264 1.06 -28.57 -5.41
CA GLU A 264 2.19 -28.16 -4.57
C GLU A 264 2.04 -26.72 -4.10
N ASN A 265 1.74 -25.79 -5.01
CA ASN A 265 1.60 -24.38 -4.67
C ASN A 265 0.36 -24.11 -3.79
N LEU A 266 -0.74 -24.86 -3.95
CA LEU A 266 -1.90 -24.78 -3.04
C LEU A 266 -1.52 -25.22 -1.61
N ILE A 267 -0.77 -26.32 -1.48
CA ILE A 267 -0.31 -26.81 -0.18
C ILE A 267 0.65 -25.78 0.43
N LYS A 268 1.66 -25.32 -0.32
CA LYS A 268 2.61 -24.29 0.14
C LYS A 268 1.92 -22.99 0.56
N ALA A 269 0.89 -22.59 -0.15
CA ALA A 269 0.10 -21.40 0.17
C ALA A 269 -0.75 -21.56 1.45
N GLY A 270 -0.91 -22.78 1.95
CA GLY A 270 -1.82 -23.10 3.06
C GLY A 270 -3.27 -23.27 2.65
N ALA A 271 -3.58 -23.34 1.37
CA ALA A 271 -4.94 -23.48 0.87
C ALA A 271 -5.56 -24.85 1.23
N CYS A 272 -4.74 -25.82 1.57
CA CYS A 272 -5.15 -27.17 1.98
C CYS A 272 -5.07 -27.41 3.50
N ASP A 273 -4.76 -26.41 4.32
CA ASP A 273 -4.57 -26.58 5.78
C ASP A 273 -5.85 -27.03 6.51
N GLY A 274 -7.01 -26.89 5.88
CA GLY A 274 -8.29 -27.38 6.39
C GLY A 274 -8.56 -28.86 6.11
N LEU A 275 -7.68 -29.56 5.37
CA LEU A 275 -7.78 -30.99 5.10
C LEU A 275 -7.06 -31.80 6.19
N ASP A 276 -7.06 -33.12 6.01
CA ASP A 276 -6.31 -34.04 6.88
C ASP A 276 -4.78 -33.94 6.67
N GLY A 277 -4.02 -34.12 7.73
CA GLY A 277 -2.56 -34.03 7.71
C GLY A 277 -2.02 -32.59 7.81
N ASN A 278 -0.70 -32.47 7.93
CA ASN A 278 0.01 -31.19 7.92
C ASN A 278 0.69 -30.94 6.56
N ARG A 279 1.19 -29.73 6.30
CA ARG A 279 1.80 -29.38 5.00
C ARG A 279 2.98 -30.28 4.64
N GLN A 280 3.81 -30.68 5.61
CA GLN A 280 4.96 -31.58 5.39
C GLN A 280 4.48 -32.96 4.93
N GLN A 281 3.49 -33.51 5.59
CA GLN A 281 2.88 -34.79 5.21
C GLN A 281 2.29 -34.73 3.82
N MET A 282 1.49 -33.68 3.53
CA MET A 282 0.87 -33.50 2.22
C MET A 282 1.91 -33.39 1.09
N LEU A 283 2.99 -32.62 1.29
CA LEU A 283 4.06 -32.45 0.30
C LEU A 283 4.86 -33.73 0.06
N LEU A 284 4.93 -34.64 1.02
CA LEU A 284 5.58 -35.95 0.85
C LEU A 284 4.75 -36.94 0.04
N VAL A 285 3.40 -36.86 0.08
CA VAL A 285 2.54 -37.88 -0.50
C VAL A 285 1.80 -37.45 -1.77
N TYR A 286 1.56 -36.16 -2.01
CA TYR A 286 0.71 -35.67 -3.11
C TYR A 286 1.13 -36.15 -4.50
N ASN A 287 2.43 -36.25 -4.76
CA ASN A 287 2.95 -36.74 -6.03
C ASN A 287 2.55 -38.18 -6.30
N THR A 288 2.73 -39.05 -5.31
CA THR A 288 2.37 -40.47 -5.39
C THR A 288 0.86 -40.64 -5.54
N LEU A 289 0.05 -39.85 -4.81
CA LEU A 289 -1.41 -39.86 -4.93
C LEU A 289 -1.85 -39.50 -6.36
N ILE A 290 -1.31 -38.42 -6.94
CA ILE A 290 -1.66 -38.02 -8.30
C ILE A 290 -1.25 -39.06 -9.32
N ASP A 291 -0.08 -39.69 -9.18
CA ASP A 291 0.39 -40.74 -10.09
C ASP A 291 -0.53 -41.97 -10.03
N ASN A 292 -0.89 -42.41 -8.83
CA ASN A 292 -1.81 -43.54 -8.64
C ASN A 292 -3.18 -43.23 -9.27
N LEU A 293 -3.78 -42.08 -9.03
CA LEU A 293 -5.06 -41.66 -9.59
C LEU A 293 -5.02 -41.56 -11.13
N ASN A 294 -3.92 -41.09 -11.71
CA ASN A 294 -3.74 -41.04 -13.16
C ASN A 294 -3.61 -42.44 -13.75
N GLN A 295 -3.00 -43.39 -13.07
CA GLN A 295 -2.86 -44.75 -13.50
C GLN A 295 -4.22 -45.49 -13.45
N GLU A 296 -5.00 -45.31 -12.41
CA GLU A 296 -6.36 -45.82 -12.28
C GLU A 296 -7.28 -45.31 -13.39
N LYS A 297 -7.26 -43.99 -13.66
CA LYS A 297 -8.02 -43.40 -14.78
C LYS A 297 -7.62 -43.98 -16.14
N LYS A 298 -6.34 -44.27 -16.38
CA LYS A 298 -5.88 -44.91 -17.64
C LYS A 298 -6.36 -46.34 -17.74
N ASN A 299 -6.31 -47.11 -16.67
CA ASN A 299 -6.74 -48.49 -16.62
C ASN A 299 -8.26 -48.60 -16.83
N SER A 300 -9.05 -47.74 -16.22
CA SER A 300 -10.50 -47.65 -16.40
C SER A 300 -10.90 -47.30 -17.85
N LEU A 301 -10.20 -46.38 -18.51
CA LEU A 301 -10.43 -46.02 -19.93
C LEU A 301 -10.05 -47.16 -20.91
N ALA A 302 -9.13 -48.04 -20.52
CA ALA A 302 -8.71 -49.18 -21.32
C ALA A 302 -9.67 -50.39 -21.23
N GLY A 303 -10.80 -50.26 -20.51
CA GLY A 303 -11.80 -51.34 -20.36
C GLY A 303 -11.32 -52.53 -19.52
N GLN A 304 -10.14 -52.37 -18.82
CA GLN A 304 -9.70 -53.32 -17.82
C GLN A 304 -10.38 -52.98 -16.50
N MET A 305 -11.19 -53.90 -15.98
CA MET A 305 -11.68 -53.82 -14.61
C MET A 305 -10.46 -53.67 -13.70
N SER A 306 -10.42 -52.59 -12.89
CA SER A 306 -9.40 -52.43 -11.90
C SER A 306 -9.52 -53.56 -10.90
N LEU A 307 -8.36 -54.09 -10.43
CA LEU A 307 -8.33 -55.03 -9.33
C LEU A 307 -9.07 -54.46 -8.09
N PHE A 308 -9.16 -53.14 -7.99
CA PHE A 308 -9.87 -52.38 -6.96
C PHE A 308 -11.40 -52.47 -7.05
N ASP A 309 -11.99 -52.73 -8.23
CA ASP A 309 -13.45 -52.91 -8.37
C ASP A 309 -13.92 -54.26 -7.79
N LEU A 310 -12.97 -55.18 -7.54
CA LEU A 310 -13.21 -56.50 -7.00
C LEU A 310 -12.87 -56.64 -5.51
N VAL A 311 -12.32 -55.56 -4.92
CA VAL A 311 -11.82 -55.56 -3.54
C VAL A 311 -12.86 -54.95 -2.61
N SER A 312 -13.04 -55.51 -1.41
CA SER A 312 -13.96 -54.99 -0.40
C SER A 312 -13.57 -53.55 0.07
N GLU A 313 -14.54 -52.81 0.59
CA GLU A 313 -14.30 -51.48 1.15
C GLU A 313 -13.24 -51.46 2.25
N GLU A 314 -13.06 -52.59 2.99
CA GLU A 314 -12.03 -52.76 4.00
C GLU A 314 -10.63 -52.94 3.40
N GLU A 315 -10.53 -53.56 2.25
CA GLU A 315 -9.25 -53.71 1.53
C GLU A 315 -8.91 -52.41 0.75
N LYS A 316 -9.88 -51.64 0.26
CA LYS A 316 -9.65 -50.32 -0.28
C LYS A 316 -9.00 -49.36 0.73
N LYS A 317 -9.40 -49.42 2.02
CA LYS A 317 -8.76 -48.65 3.12
C LYS A 317 -7.31 -49.07 3.36
N ALA A 318 -6.89 -50.29 3.01
CA ALA A 318 -5.51 -50.72 3.16
C ALA A 318 -4.55 -50.14 2.12
N TYR A 319 -5.10 -49.63 1.00
CA TYR A 319 -4.37 -48.96 -0.07
C TYR A 319 -4.45 -47.41 -0.01
N GLU A 320 -5.18 -46.86 0.98
CA GLU A 320 -5.12 -45.43 1.24
C GLU A 320 -3.67 -45.04 1.58
N VAL A 321 -3.15 -44.03 0.88
CA VAL A 321 -1.82 -43.50 1.14
C VAL A 321 -1.81 -42.96 2.56
N ARG A 322 -1.11 -43.68 3.46
CA ARG A 322 -0.96 -43.24 4.85
C ARG A 322 0.03 -42.10 4.91
N PHE A 323 -0.33 -41.05 5.61
CA PHE A 323 0.61 -39.97 5.90
C PHE A 323 1.81 -40.53 6.72
N PRO A 324 3.03 -40.14 6.34
CA PRO A 324 4.20 -40.47 7.17
C PRO A 324 4.08 -39.76 8.53
N ASN A 325 4.63 -40.38 9.57
CA ASN A 325 4.66 -39.80 10.90
C ASN A 325 5.78 -38.75 10.98
N VAL A 326 5.51 -37.54 10.47
CA VAL A 326 6.43 -36.41 10.50
C VAL A 326 5.73 -35.18 11.11
N GLU A 327 6.49 -34.39 11.82
CA GLU A 327 6.01 -33.13 12.37
C GLU A 327 5.78 -32.10 11.26
N GLU A 328 5.04 -31.04 11.59
CA GLU A 328 4.83 -29.92 10.68
C GLU A 328 6.14 -29.14 10.47
N TYR A 329 6.27 -28.49 9.32
CA TYR A 329 7.35 -27.55 9.07
C TYR A 329 7.42 -26.46 10.13
N SER A 330 8.64 -26.00 10.42
CA SER A 330 8.84 -24.84 11.29
C SER A 330 8.10 -23.61 10.72
N LYS A 331 7.78 -22.65 11.59
CA LYS A 331 7.14 -21.40 11.19
C LYS A 331 7.94 -20.68 10.09
N GLU A 332 9.26 -20.66 10.19
CA GLU A 332 10.17 -20.04 9.22
C GLU A 332 10.03 -20.68 7.83
N ILE A 333 10.00 -22.01 7.73
CA ILE A 333 9.83 -22.73 6.45
C ILE A 333 8.46 -22.41 5.85
N LYS A 334 7.38 -22.42 6.66
CA LYS A 334 6.03 -22.08 6.17
C LYS A 334 5.94 -20.64 5.66
N LEU A 335 6.57 -19.70 6.35
CA LEU A 335 6.67 -18.32 5.90
C LEU A 335 7.48 -18.20 4.59
N GLY A 336 8.55 -18.98 4.44
CA GLY A 336 9.30 -19.08 3.19
C GLY A 336 8.43 -19.57 2.03
N PHE A 337 7.59 -20.59 2.25
CA PHE A 337 6.61 -21.04 1.25
C PHE A 337 5.59 -19.95 0.89
N GLU A 338 5.04 -19.24 1.88
CA GLU A 338 4.14 -18.12 1.62
C GLU A 338 4.82 -17.06 0.76
N LYS A 339 6.05 -16.67 1.08
CA LYS A 339 6.83 -15.70 0.30
C LYS A 339 7.06 -16.18 -1.14
N GLU A 340 7.38 -17.47 -1.32
CA GLU A 340 7.56 -18.09 -2.64
C GLU A 340 6.28 -18.00 -3.48
N VAL A 341 5.16 -18.47 -2.95
CA VAL A 341 3.93 -18.67 -3.75
C VAL A 341 2.92 -17.53 -3.66
N LEU A 342 2.92 -16.72 -2.59
CA LEU A 342 2.05 -15.56 -2.43
C LEU A 342 2.81 -14.25 -2.68
N GLY A 343 4.13 -14.25 -2.52
CA GLY A 343 4.99 -13.08 -2.62
C GLY A 343 5.04 -12.22 -1.37
N ILE A 344 4.40 -12.66 -0.31
CA ILE A 344 4.31 -11.97 1.00
C ILE A 344 4.36 -12.99 2.14
N TYR A 345 4.70 -12.52 3.33
CA TYR A 345 4.50 -13.26 4.58
C TYR A 345 3.08 -12.98 5.10
N LEU A 346 2.20 -13.98 5.06
CA LEU A 346 0.79 -13.82 5.38
C LEU A 346 0.46 -14.18 6.82
N SER A 347 0.92 -15.36 7.30
CA SER A 347 0.58 -15.91 8.61
C SER A 347 1.45 -15.40 9.76
N GLY A 348 2.45 -14.56 9.48
CA GLY A 348 3.38 -13.98 10.44
C GLY A 348 4.52 -13.25 9.75
N HIS A 349 5.58 -12.95 10.49
CA HIS A 349 6.79 -12.36 9.93
C HIS A 349 8.03 -13.05 10.48
N PRO A 350 9.07 -13.33 9.66
CA PRO A 350 10.27 -14.04 10.14
C PRO A 350 11.05 -13.30 11.23
N LEU A 351 10.83 -11.99 11.40
CA LEU A 351 11.44 -11.21 12.48
C LEU A 351 10.72 -11.32 13.82
N GLU A 352 9.52 -11.90 13.89
CA GLU A 352 8.78 -12.02 15.14
C GLU A 352 9.57 -12.81 16.22
N GLU A 353 10.31 -13.84 15.81
CA GLU A 353 11.17 -14.61 16.72
C GLU A 353 12.38 -13.81 17.20
N TYR A 354 12.76 -12.78 16.46
CA TYR A 354 13.89 -11.90 16.76
C TYR A 354 13.46 -10.53 17.30
N GLU A 355 12.16 -10.34 17.60
CA GLU A 355 11.60 -9.01 17.89
C GLU A 355 12.30 -8.32 19.05
N GLU A 356 12.62 -9.00 20.13
CA GLU A 356 13.32 -8.42 21.28
C GLU A 356 14.72 -7.93 20.90
N LYS A 357 15.49 -8.78 20.20
CA LYS A 357 16.83 -8.44 19.70
C LYS A 357 16.77 -7.31 18.70
N TRP A 358 15.80 -7.37 17.78
CA TRP A 358 15.58 -6.35 16.77
C TRP A 358 15.26 -5.00 17.41
N ARG A 359 14.29 -4.93 18.36
CA ARG A 359 13.92 -3.68 19.05
C ARG A 359 15.07 -3.03 19.83
N LYS A 360 15.95 -3.83 20.42
CA LYS A 360 17.12 -3.32 21.18
C LYS A 360 18.18 -2.69 20.28
N ASN A 361 18.25 -3.07 19.02
CA ASN A 361 19.34 -2.65 18.12
C ASN A 361 18.90 -1.61 17.07
N ILE A 362 17.66 -1.19 17.04
CA ILE A 362 17.16 -0.17 16.11
C ILE A 362 16.89 1.15 16.80
N SER A 363 16.98 2.25 16.05
CA SER A 363 16.55 3.58 16.48
C SER A 363 15.40 4.13 15.65
N ALA A 364 15.05 3.46 14.53
CA ALA A 364 13.92 3.79 13.68
C ALA A 364 13.35 2.51 13.06
N VAL A 365 12.09 2.53 12.68
CA VAL A 365 11.40 1.46 11.94
C VAL A 365 11.19 1.88 10.49
N THR A 366 10.98 0.91 9.59
CA THR A 366 10.74 1.22 8.18
C THR A 366 9.53 2.12 7.95
N ALA A 367 8.50 2.00 8.79
CA ALA A 367 7.32 2.86 8.74
C ALA A 367 7.64 4.36 8.99
N ASP A 368 8.73 4.69 9.66
CA ASP A 368 9.12 6.10 9.88
C ASP A 368 9.61 6.78 8.60
N PHE A 369 9.98 6.00 7.58
CA PHE A 369 10.36 6.46 6.25
C PHE A 369 9.19 6.53 5.26
N MET A 370 8.03 6.00 5.63
CA MET A 370 6.85 6.03 4.77
C MET A 370 6.22 7.42 4.81
N LEU A 371 5.85 7.92 3.63
CA LEU A 371 5.09 9.14 3.50
C LEU A 371 3.72 8.93 4.16
N ASP A 372 3.48 9.64 5.24
CA ASP A 372 2.17 9.66 5.86
C ASP A 372 1.22 10.39 4.92
N GLU A 373 0.23 9.68 4.42
CA GLU A 373 -0.76 10.23 3.50
C GLU A 373 -1.62 11.33 4.15
N GLU A 374 -1.61 11.46 5.47
CA GLU A 374 -2.37 12.49 6.17
C GLU A 374 -1.61 13.80 6.31
N THR A 375 -0.31 13.71 6.60
CA THR A 375 0.54 14.88 6.84
C THR A 375 1.38 15.27 5.62
N ASN A 376 1.42 14.41 4.60
CA ASN A 376 2.32 14.49 3.45
C ASN A 376 3.78 14.68 3.85
N ALA A 377 4.16 14.06 4.97
CA ALA A 377 5.49 14.09 5.52
C ALA A 377 5.91 12.71 6.01
N VAL A 378 7.19 12.45 6.06
CA VAL A 378 7.76 11.30 6.73
C VAL A 378 8.06 11.66 8.18
N LYS A 379 8.03 10.71 9.10
CA LYS A 379 8.35 10.98 10.51
C LYS A 379 9.83 11.27 10.73
N ILE A 380 10.69 10.63 9.91
CA ILE A 380 12.12 10.79 10.01
C ILE A 380 12.56 12.12 9.38
N LYS A 381 13.57 12.77 9.97
CA LYS A 381 14.11 14.03 9.43
C LYS A 381 15.19 13.75 8.40
N ASP A 382 15.32 14.63 7.40
CA ASP A 382 16.43 14.55 6.46
C ASP A 382 17.78 14.59 7.16
N ASN A 383 18.75 13.79 6.70
CA ASN A 383 20.06 13.58 7.30
C ASN A 383 20.07 13.04 8.75
N GLN A 384 18.95 12.57 9.27
CA GLN A 384 18.91 11.94 10.59
C GLN A 384 19.67 10.60 10.56
N SER A 385 20.66 10.44 11.46
CA SER A 385 21.37 9.18 11.65
C SER A 385 20.50 8.19 12.40
N VAL A 386 20.33 7.00 11.83
CA VAL A 386 19.49 5.94 12.40
C VAL A 386 20.06 4.55 12.12
N VAL A 387 19.58 3.60 12.90
CA VAL A 387 19.77 2.16 12.67
C VAL A 387 18.40 1.55 12.44
N ILE A 388 18.24 0.87 11.32
CA ILE A 388 17.09 0.02 11.03
C ILE A 388 17.52 -1.43 11.03
N GLY A 389 16.58 -2.35 11.23
CA GLY A 389 16.84 -3.79 11.14
C GLY A 389 15.72 -4.46 10.36
N GLY A 390 16.06 -5.45 9.54
CA GLY A 390 15.06 -6.14 8.75
C GLY A 390 15.63 -7.24 7.85
N ILE A 391 14.78 -7.74 6.99
CA ILE A 391 15.11 -8.75 6.00
C ILE A 391 15.30 -8.06 4.64
N ILE A 392 16.32 -8.45 3.92
CA ILE A 392 16.54 -7.97 2.54
C ILE A 392 15.56 -8.70 1.62
N THR A 393 14.58 -7.99 1.06
CA THR A 393 13.57 -8.58 0.19
C THR A 393 13.85 -8.39 -1.29
N GLU A 394 14.61 -7.36 -1.66
CA GLU A 394 15.00 -7.07 -3.04
C GLU A 394 16.41 -6.52 -3.09
N LYS A 395 17.17 -6.87 -4.14
CA LYS A 395 18.51 -6.36 -4.40
C LYS A 395 18.67 -6.01 -5.87
N THR A 396 19.06 -4.78 -6.14
CA THR A 396 19.41 -4.30 -7.49
C THR A 396 20.82 -3.73 -7.47
N ILE A 397 21.69 -4.25 -8.35
CA ILE A 397 23.06 -3.73 -8.53
C ILE A 397 23.06 -2.79 -9.72
N LYS A 398 23.63 -1.60 -9.55
CA LYS A 398 23.86 -0.62 -10.62
C LYS A 398 25.33 -0.22 -10.66
N TYR A 399 25.78 0.25 -11.81
CA TYR A 399 27.13 0.75 -12.00
C TYR A 399 27.12 2.26 -12.17
N THR A 400 27.99 2.94 -11.45
CA THR A 400 28.19 4.39 -11.60
C THR A 400 28.81 4.72 -12.94
N LYS A 401 28.85 6.01 -13.30
CA LYS A 401 29.55 6.49 -14.51
C LYS A 401 31.04 6.11 -14.53
N GLN A 402 31.63 5.83 -13.37
CA GLN A 402 33.02 5.37 -13.21
C GLN A 402 33.15 3.84 -13.19
N ASN A 403 32.10 3.11 -13.60
CA ASN A 403 32.04 1.64 -13.60
C ASN A 403 32.26 0.99 -12.23
N LYS A 404 31.91 1.67 -11.13
CA LYS A 404 31.92 1.12 -9.78
C LYS A 404 30.54 0.61 -9.42
N ALA A 405 30.48 -0.61 -8.85
CA ALA A 405 29.22 -1.21 -8.43
C ALA A 405 28.66 -0.51 -7.19
N MET A 406 27.37 -0.29 -7.16
CA MET A 406 26.56 0.14 -6.02
C MET A 406 25.29 -0.69 -5.96
N ALA A 407 24.66 -0.76 -4.80
CA ALA A 407 23.42 -1.51 -4.65
C ALA A 407 22.28 -0.65 -4.12
N PHE A 408 21.08 -1.04 -4.52
CA PHE A 408 19.82 -0.63 -3.93
C PHE A 408 19.20 -1.89 -3.35
N ILE A 409 18.91 -1.90 -2.06
CA ILE A 409 18.22 -3.01 -1.41
C ILE A 409 16.93 -2.52 -0.77
N THR A 410 15.95 -3.40 -0.68
CA THR A 410 14.74 -3.15 0.08
C THR A 410 14.81 -3.94 1.38
N ILE A 411 14.73 -3.24 2.50
CA ILE A 411 14.64 -3.82 3.84
C ILE A 411 13.18 -3.86 4.26
N GLU A 412 12.70 -5.04 4.67
CA GLU A 412 11.36 -5.26 5.23
C GLU A 412 11.49 -5.56 6.72
N ASP A 413 10.71 -4.87 7.55
CA ASP A 413 10.55 -5.16 8.97
C ASP A 413 9.08 -5.46 9.32
N LEU A 414 8.74 -5.50 10.61
CA LEU A 414 7.38 -5.78 11.09
C LEU A 414 6.35 -4.71 10.67
N PHE A 415 6.79 -3.53 10.22
CA PHE A 415 5.96 -2.35 10.00
C PHE A 415 5.92 -1.87 8.55
N GLY A 416 6.80 -2.35 7.68
CA GLY A 416 6.83 -1.95 6.27
C GLY A 416 8.15 -2.23 5.57
N THR A 417 8.44 -1.43 4.55
CA THR A 417 9.66 -1.55 3.75
C THR A 417 10.32 -0.19 3.55
N VAL A 418 11.65 -0.19 3.41
CA VAL A 418 12.43 1.00 3.07
C VAL A 418 13.51 0.67 2.05
N GLU A 419 13.71 1.56 1.08
CA GLU A 419 14.83 1.46 0.13
C GLU A 419 16.12 1.96 0.79
N VAL A 420 17.18 1.16 0.72
CA VAL A 420 18.51 1.50 1.22
C VAL A 420 19.46 1.64 0.05
N ILE A 421 20.18 2.76 -0.02
CA ILE A 421 21.16 3.07 -1.04
C ILE A 421 22.55 2.75 -0.48
N ILE A 422 23.30 1.91 -1.16
CA ILE A 422 24.65 1.48 -0.77
C ILE A 422 25.61 1.94 -1.84
N PHE A 423 26.39 2.98 -1.53
CA PHE A 423 27.36 3.54 -2.44
C PHE A 423 28.57 2.63 -2.63
N PRO A 424 29.38 2.81 -3.70
CA PRO A 424 30.45 1.87 -4.07
C PRO A 424 31.43 1.54 -2.96
N ARG A 425 31.82 2.54 -2.15
CA ARG A 425 32.75 2.34 -1.03
C ARG A 425 32.20 1.37 0.01
N ASP A 426 30.93 1.47 0.30
CA ASP A 426 30.27 0.65 1.33
C ASP A 426 29.81 -0.69 0.73
N TYR A 427 29.49 -0.71 -0.57
CA TYR A 427 29.22 -1.95 -1.29
C TYR A 427 30.42 -2.90 -1.29
N GLU A 428 31.65 -2.39 -1.52
CA GLU A 428 32.87 -3.20 -1.46
C GLU A 428 33.08 -3.85 -0.08
N LYS A 429 32.70 -3.16 1.00
CA LYS A 429 32.88 -3.66 2.37
C LYS A 429 31.81 -4.66 2.80
N TYR A 430 30.54 -4.43 2.40
CA TYR A 430 29.40 -5.10 2.97
C TYR A 430 28.67 -6.02 1.99
N SER A 431 29.15 -6.20 0.76
CA SER A 431 28.52 -7.02 -0.29
C SER A 431 28.15 -8.44 0.15
N ARG A 432 28.90 -9.00 1.10
CA ARG A 432 28.67 -10.34 1.66
C ARG A 432 27.36 -10.47 2.45
N TYR A 433 26.84 -9.35 3.00
CA TYR A 433 25.59 -9.31 3.76
C TYR A 433 24.37 -8.98 2.90
N LEU A 434 24.56 -8.75 1.59
CA LEU A 434 23.51 -8.24 0.72
C LEU A 434 22.81 -9.36 -0.07
N ASN A 435 22.57 -10.51 0.54
CA ASN A 435 21.76 -11.55 -0.10
C ASN A 435 20.27 -11.36 0.29
N GLU A 436 19.39 -11.74 -0.64
CA GLU A 436 17.96 -11.78 -0.32
C GLU A 436 17.72 -12.78 0.82
N ASP A 437 16.72 -12.52 1.63
CA ASP A 437 16.34 -13.23 2.86
C ASP A 437 17.34 -13.11 4.04
N GLU A 438 18.48 -12.43 3.87
CA GLU A 438 19.39 -12.14 4.99
C GLU A 438 18.78 -11.13 5.97
N LYS A 439 18.97 -11.41 7.27
CA LYS A 439 18.54 -10.53 8.38
C LYS A 439 19.69 -9.62 8.76
N VAL A 440 19.54 -8.32 8.53
CA VAL A 440 20.61 -7.33 8.72
C VAL A 440 20.16 -6.10 9.50
N PHE A 441 21.09 -5.50 10.23
CA PHE A 441 20.99 -4.14 10.70
C PHE A 441 21.76 -3.23 9.76
N VAL A 442 21.15 -2.08 9.43
CA VAL A 442 21.76 -1.06 8.59
C VAL A 442 21.77 0.26 9.35
N ALA A 443 22.97 0.76 9.61
CA ALA A 443 23.18 2.11 10.13
C ALA A 443 23.46 3.06 8.98
N GLY A 444 22.93 4.26 9.06
CA GLY A 444 23.10 5.28 8.03
C GLY A 444 22.31 6.54 8.34
N HIS A 445 22.16 7.39 7.35
CA HIS A 445 21.37 8.61 7.48
C HIS A 445 20.20 8.61 6.49
N ALA A 446 19.09 9.17 6.94
CA ALA A 446 17.88 9.30 6.14
C ALA A 446 18.07 10.31 5.01
N ASN A 447 17.53 10.00 3.85
CA ASN A 447 17.40 10.93 2.74
C ASN A 447 15.91 11.13 2.46
N VAL A 448 15.42 12.33 2.69
CA VAL A 448 14.02 12.71 2.57
C VAL A 448 13.85 13.71 1.46
N GLU A 449 13.03 13.36 0.47
CA GLU A 449 12.61 14.25 -0.61
C GLU A 449 11.13 14.62 -0.41
N GLU A 450 10.74 15.81 -0.83
CA GLU A 450 9.37 16.28 -0.75
C GLU A 450 8.42 15.36 -1.54
N ASP A 451 7.26 15.05 -0.97
CA ASP A 451 6.21 14.19 -1.54
C ASP A 451 6.64 12.75 -1.91
N LYS A 452 7.70 12.23 -1.28
CA LYS A 452 8.19 10.86 -1.50
C LYS A 452 8.47 10.14 -0.19
N ASN A 453 8.46 8.81 -0.26
CA ASN A 453 8.98 7.99 0.82
C ASN A 453 10.46 8.29 1.04
N GLY A 454 10.85 8.36 2.32
CA GLY A 454 12.26 8.47 2.69
C GLY A 454 13.05 7.23 2.29
N LYS A 455 14.35 7.40 2.14
CA LYS A 455 15.32 6.34 1.87
C LYS A 455 16.40 6.38 2.93
N LEU A 456 17.14 5.28 3.10
CA LEU A 456 18.30 5.25 3.96
C LEU A 456 19.58 5.19 3.11
N ILE A 457 20.52 6.08 3.37
CA ILE A 457 21.87 6.01 2.80
C ILE A 457 22.73 5.22 3.77
N CYS A 458 23.21 4.07 3.32
CA CYS A 458 23.97 3.13 4.14
C CYS A 458 25.37 3.65 4.48
N GLU A 459 25.79 3.47 5.73
CA GLU A 459 27.16 3.68 6.21
C GLU A 459 27.76 2.39 6.78
N LYS A 460 26.93 1.53 7.40
CA LYS A 460 27.37 0.27 8.00
C LYS A 460 26.27 -0.79 7.92
N ILE A 461 26.68 -2.03 7.62
CA ILE A 461 25.78 -3.21 7.64
C ILE A 461 26.44 -4.28 8.51
N TYR A 462 25.61 -4.96 9.31
CA TYR A 462 26.00 -6.12 10.11
C TYR A 462 24.84 -7.11 10.23
N SER A 463 25.19 -8.38 10.34
CA SER A 463 24.18 -9.43 10.51
C SER A 463 23.50 -9.35 11.87
N PHE A 464 22.29 -9.89 11.97
CA PHE A 464 21.65 -10.11 13.26
C PHE A 464 22.54 -10.99 14.18
N ASP A 465 23.33 -11.89 13.61
CA ASP A 465 24.21 -12.77 14.38
C ASP A 465 25.48 -12.06 14.88
N ASP A 466 25.89 -10.98 14.22
CA ASP A 466 27.05 -10.17 14.61
C ASP A 466 26.75 -9.18 15.77
N THR A 467 25.52 -9.15 16.27
CA THR A 467 25.17 -8.30 17.41
C THR A 467 25.77 -8.88 18.68
N LYS A 468 26.55 -8.08 19.37
CA LYS A 468 27.09 -8.44 20.68
C LYS A 468 25.94 -8.73 21.64
N ARG A 469 26.05 -9.82 22.41
CA ARG A 469 25.17 -10.05 23.53
C ARG A 469 25.68 -9.25 24.71
N GLU A 470 24.78 -8.60 25.42
CA GLU A 470 25.12 -7.91 26.68
C GLU A 470 24.70 -8.78 27.86
N LEU A 471 25.63 -9.13 28.71
CA LEU A 471 25.35 -9.74 30.00
C LEU A 471 25.28 -8.63 31.06
N TRP A 472 24.09 -8.32 31.53
CA TRP A 472 23.88 -7.34 32.58
C TRP A 472 24.00 -7.99 33.95
N LEU A 473 25.00 -7.54 34.74
CA LEU A 473 25.21 -7.95 36.11
C LEU A 473 24.77 -6.83 37.05
N GLN A 474 23.71 -7.06 37.79
CA GLN A 474 23.15 -6.07 38.71
C GLN A 474 23.67 -6.32 40.12
N PHE A 475 24.23 -5.26 40.71
CA PHE A 475 24.65 -5.21 42.11
C PHE A 475 23.78 -4.20 42.86
N ALA A 476 23.40 -4.56 44.09
CA ALA A 476 22.56 -3.70 44.93
C ALA A 476 23.30 -2.44 45.39
N THR A 477 24.60 -2.55 45.65
CA THR A 477 25.46 -1.41 46.09
C THR A 477 26.84 -1.54 45.47
N LYS A 478 27.62 -0.46 45.54
CA LYS A 478 29.01 -0.41 45.08
C LYS A 478 29.90 -1.36 45.89
N GLU A 479 29.69 -1.42 47.19
CA GLU A 479 30.41 -2.33 48.08
C GLU A 479 30.19 -3.79 47.72
N SER A 480 28.95 -4.15 47.37
CA SER A 480 28.63 -5.53 46.95
C SER A 480 29.27 -5.90 45.60
N TYR A 481 29.54 -4.93 44.73
CA TYR A 481 30.34 -5.13 43.54
C TYR A 481 31.83 -5.32 43.88
N GLU A 482 32.39 -4.43 44.68
CA GLU A 482 33.81 -4.45 45.06
C GLU A 482 34.21 -5.75 45.78
N GLU A 483 33.33 -6.29 46.61
CA GLU A 483 33.54 -7.62 47.26
C GLU A 483 33.66 -8.78 46.25
N LYS A 484 32.89 -8.73 45.13
CA LYS A 484 32.82 -9.79 44.13
C LYS A 484 33.65 -9.55 42.88
N GLU A 485 34.23 -8.36 42.76
CA GLU A 485 34.96 -7.92 41.57
C GLU A 485 36.05 -8.92 41.15
N LYS A 486 36.89 -9.35 42.10
CA LYS A 486 37.99 -10.30 41.81
C LYS A 486 37.51 -11.67 41.37
N GLU A 487 36.43 -12.19 41.97
CA GLU A 487 35.83 -13.46 41.58
C GLU A 487 35.19 -13.37 40.20
N LEU A 488 34.52 -12.24 39.94
CA LEU A 488 33.91 -11.96 38.66
C LEU A 488 34.95 -11.91 37.51
N TYR A 489 36.01 -11.14 37.70
CA TYR A 489 37.10 -11.08 36.73
C TYR A 489 37.77 -12.44 36.53
N SER A 490 37.98 -13.22 37.59
CA SER A 490 38.56 -14.55 37.48
C SER A 490 37.71 -15.52 36.65
N ARG A 491 36.38 -15.44 36.79
CA ARG A 491 35.45 -16.22 35.99
C ARG A 491 35.35 -15.78 34.55
N LEU A 492 35.41 -14.46 34.31
CA LEU A 492 35.31 -13.86 32.97
C LEU A 492 36.59 -14.04 32.15
N TYR A 493 37.75 -14.05 32.81
CA TYR A 493 39.06 -14.18 32.15
C TYR A 493 39.28 -15.56 31.51
N GLY A 494 38.50 -16.57 31.88
CA GLY A 494 38.50 -17.91 31.29
C GLY A 494 37.45 -18.09 30.17
N SER A 495 36.77 -17.05 29.75
CA SER A 495 35.71 -17.08 28.75
C SER A 495 36.18 -16.46 27.43
N ASP A 496 36.19 -17.23 26.35
CA ASP A 496 36.61 -16.80 25.01
C ASP A 496 35.47 -16.10 24.21
N GLY A 497 34.45 -15.57 24.89
CA GLY A 497 33.31 -14.94 24.27
C GLY A 497 33.58 -13.48 23.84
N ASN A 498 32.84 -13.01 22.83
CA ASN A 498 32.84 -11.63 22.35
C ASN A 498 31.69 -10.78 22.93
N ASP A 499 30.97 -11.33 23.94
CA ASP A 499 29.83 -10.66 24.55
C ASP A 499 30.27 -9.48 25.44
N GLU A 500 29.49 -8.42 25.47
CA GLU A 500 29.75 -7.24 26.30
C GLU A 500 29.17 -7.44 27.71
N ILE A 501 29.93 -7.12 28.74
CA ILE A 501 29.46 -7.24 30.12
C ILE A 501 29.20 -5.84 30.64
N VAL A 502 27.96 -5.60 31.03
CA VAL A 502 27.52 -4.34 31.61
C VAL A 502 27.30 -4.55 33.11
N ILE A 503 28.06 -3.83 33.92
CA ILE A 503 27.90 -3.83 35.36
C ILE A 503 26.97 -2.69 35.76
N TYR A 504 25.80 -3.05 36.28
CA TYR A 504 24.83 -2.08 36.78
C TYR A 504 24.78 -2.09 38.30
N ILE A 505 25.06 -0.94 38.91
CA ILE A 505 24.96 -0.74 40.36
C ILE A 505 23.68 0.04 40.63
N ALA A 506 22.71 -0.57 41.29
CA ALA A 506 21.46 0.07 41.66
C ALA A 506 21.75 1.15 42.73
N LEU A 507 21.76 2.41 42.32
CA LEU A 507 21.74 3.54 43.28
C LEU A 507 20.37 3.49 43.95
N SER A 508 20.36 3.55 45.32
CA SER A 508 19.14 3.51 46.11
C SER A 508 18.11 4.53 45.59
N LEU A 509 16.83 4.12 45.57
CA LEU A 509 15.65 4.84 45.08
C LEU A 509 15.37 6.24 45.64
N ILE A 510 16.31 6.87 46.40
CA ILE A 510 16.15 8.18 47.03
C ILE A 510 16.46 9.36 46.08
N HIS A 511 16.97 9.10 44.88
CA HIS A 511 17.32 10.16 43.90
C HIS A 511 16.85 9.89 42.46
N ILE A 512 15.64 9.37 42.30
CA ILE A 512 14.94 9.51 41.03
C ILE A 512 13.77 10.47 41.24
N SER A 513 14.09 11.76 41.30
CA SER A 513 13.18 12.81 40.94
C SER A 513 13.77 13.50 39.71
N GLU A 514 13.12 13.23 38.60
CA GLU A 514 13.04 14.01 37.34
C GLU A 514 14.15 13.83 36.29
N PRO A 515 13.73 14.14 35.09
CA PRO A 515 12.42 13.95 34.40
C PRO A 515 12.48 12.97 33.27
#